data_a7c765895fd0ee9c7b0f3db7b8fb03e6
#
_entry.id   a7c765895fd0ee9c7b0f3db7b8fb03e6
#
_cell.length_a   1.000
_cell.length_b   1.000
_cell.length_c   1.000
_cell.angle_alpha   90.00
_cell.angle_beta   90.00
_cell.angle_gamma   90.00
#
_symmetry.space_group_name_H-M   'P 1'
#
loop_
_entity.id
_entity.type
_entity.pdbx_description
1 polymer ?
#
loop_
_entity_poly.entity_id
_entity_poly.type
_entity_poly.pdbx_seq_one_letter_code
_entity_poly.pdbx_strand_id
1 'polypeptide(L)' 'MTFGQRLGMLRKERGYTQKTFAQELSVTERCIRAYENETRHPDYFGLTALADDFDVSLDDLVGRSDRRERNL' A
#
# COMPACT_ATOMS: atom_id res chain seq x y z
N MET A 1 -8.04 -0.51 -9.78
CA MET A 1 -7.91 -0.59 -8.32
C MET A 1 -7.05 0.57 -7.85
N THR A 2 -7.49 1.28 -6.83
CA THR A 2 -6.73 2.41 -6.29
C THR A 2 -5.61 1.90 -5.41
N PHE A 3 -4.69 2.80 -5.07
CA PHE A 3 -3.62 2.49 -4.11
C PHE A 3 -4.22 1.99 -2.79
N GLY A 4 -5.23 2.69 -2.27
CA GLY A 4 -5.82 2.30 -1.00
C GLY A 4 -6.46 0.93 -1.03
N GLN A 5 -7.15 0.61 -2.11
CA GLN A 5 -7.73 -0.71 -2.28
C GLN A 5 -6.66 -1.79 -2.38
N ARG A 6 -5.61 -1.50 -3.14
CA ARG A 6 -4.50 -2.43 -3.29
C ARG A 6 -3.80 -2.66 -1.95
N LEU A 7 -3.56 -1.59 -1.21
CA LEU A 7 -2.91 -1.69 0.09
C LEU A 7 -3.73 -2.55 1.05
N GLY A 8 -5.04 -2.32 1.10
CA GLY A 8 -5.92 -3.12 1.94
C GLY A 8 -5.93 -4.58 1.56
N MET A 9 -5.93 -4.86 0.26
CA MET A 9 -5.88 -6.23 -0.23
C MET A 9 -4.59 -6.94 0.18
N LEU A 10 -3.46 -6.28 -0.04
CA LEU A 10 -2.17 -6.86 0.31
C LEU A 10 -2.04 -7.08 1.82
N ARG A 11 -2.54 -6.12 2.60
CA ARG A 11 -2.54 -6.23 4.05
C ARG A 11 -3.31 -7.46 4.50
N LYS A 12 -4.50 -7.64 3.95
CA LYS A 12 -5.36 -8.77 4.34
C LYS A 12 -4.75 -10.09 3.90
N GLU A 13 -4.13 -10.13 2.74
CA GLU A 13 -3.46 -11.33 2.26
C GLU A 13 -2.35 -11.78 3.20
N ARG A 14 -1.71 -10.83 3.89
CA ARG A 14 -0.67 -11.13 4.86
C ARG A 14 -1.22 -11.38 6.25
N GLY A 15 -2.53 -11.32 6.41
CA GLY A 15 -3.16 -11.59 7.71
C GLY A 15 -3.10 -10.46 8.70
N TYR A 16 -2.78 -9.25 8.25
CA TYR A 16 -2.71 -8.10 9.15
C TYR A 16 -4.06 -7.44 9.28
N THR A 17 -4.38 -7.02 10.52
CA THR A 17 -5.41 -6.00 10.72
C THR A 17 -4.78 -4.63 10.47
N GLN A 18 -5.59 -3.59 10.40
CA GLN A 18 -5.02 -2.24 10.28
C GLN A 18 -4.13 -1.92 11.47
N LYS A 19 -4.52 -2.36 12.64
CA LYS A 19 -3.75 -2.10 13.86
C LYS A 19 -2.40 -2.83 13.84
N THR A 20 -2.39 -4.10 13.52
CA THR A 20 -1.14 -4.88 13.52
C THR A 20 -0.23 -4.43 12.39
N PHE A 21 -0.79 -4.06 11.25
CA PHE A 21 0.00 -3.54 10.15
C PHE A 21 0.67 -2.21 10.52
N ALA A 22 -0.09 -1.35 11.20
CA ALA A 22 0.46 -0.08 11.67
C ALA A 22 1.63 -0.30 12.63
N GLN A 23 1.49 -1.28 13.52
CA GLN A 23 2.56 -1.63 14.45
C GLN A 23 3.79 -2.12 13.70
N GLU A 24 3.60 -2.92 12.68
CA GLU A 24 4.70 -3.45 11.89
C GLU A 24 5.46 -2.32 11.19
N LEU A 25 4.75 -1.32 10.70
CA LEU A 25 5.36 -0.21 9.98
C LEU A 25 5.77 0.95 10.88
N SER A 26 5.53 0.86 12.17
CA SER A 26 5.82 1.92 13.14
C SER A 26 5.07 3.21 12.83
N VAL A 27 3.83 3.08 12.41
CA VAL A 27 2.94 4.22 12.18
C VAL A 27 1.67 3.98 13.00
N THR A 28 0.76 4.95 12.95
CA THR A 28 -0.51 4.82 13.68
C THR A 28 -1.53 4.07 12.83
N GLU A 29 -2.48 3.45 13.51
CA GLU A 29 -3.61 2.82 12.82
C GLU A 29 -4.38 3.84 12.00
N ARG A 30 -4.50 5.05 12.53
CA ARG A 30 -5.15 6.15 11.81
C ARG A 30 -4.47 6.43 10.49
N CYS A 31 -3.15 6.35 10.45
CA CYS A 31 -2.38 6.55 9.23
C CYS A 31 -2.72 5.48 8.19
N ILE A 32 -2.77 4.22 8.60
CA ILE A 32 -3.12 3.13 7.70
C ILE A 32 -4.53 3.32 7.16
N ARG A 33 -5.46 3.67 8.04
CA ARG A 33 -6.84 3.90 7.62
C ARG A 33 -6.94 5.03 6.60
N ALA A 34 -6.19 6.10 6.82
CA ALA A 34 -6.19 7.23 5.89
C ALA A 34 -5.62 6.84 4.53
N TYR A 35 -4.58 6.03 4.52
CA TYR A 35 -4.01 5.53 3.26
C TYR A 35 -5.02 4.67 2.52
N GLU A 36 -5.70 3.77 3.22
CA GLU A 36 -6.66 2.87 2.57
C GLU A 36 -7.90 3.63 2.10
N ASN A 37 -8.27 4.69 2.80
CA ASN A 37 -9.41 5.53 2.41
C ASN A 37 -9.03 6.63 1.42
N GLU A 38 -7.77 6.73 1.04
CA GLU A 38 -7.28 7.72 0.07
C GLU A 38 -7.38 9.16 0.55
N THR A 39 -7.45 9.36 1.86
CA THR A 39 -7.45 10.72 2.42
C THR A 39 -6.03 11.22 2.68
N ARG A 40 -5.06 10.32 2.66
CA ARG A 40 -3.64 10.64 2.74
C ARG A 40 -2.88 9.64 1.87
N HIS A 41 -1.69 10.03 1.45
CA HIS A 41 -0.83 9.16 0.66
C HIS A 41 0.58 9.20 1.23
N PRO A 42 1.29 8.08 1.24
CA PRO A 42 2.70 8.09 1.65
C PRO A 42 3.52 8.88 0.64
N ASP A 43 4.64 9.43 1.09
CA ASP A 43 5.58 10.04 0.17
C ASP A 43 6.33 8.94 -0.59
N TYR A 44 7.27 9.36 -1.44
CA TYR A 44 8.02 8.41 -2.25
C TYR A 44 8.72 7.35 -1.39
N PHE A 45 9.36 7.78 -0.30
CA PHE A 45 10.09 6.86 0.56
C PHE A 45 9.13 5.88 1.26
N GLY A 46 7.97 6.37 1.67
CA GLY A 46 6.97 5.51 2.26
C GLY A 46 6.43 4.49 1.26
N LEU A 47 6.20 4.92 0.02
CA LEU A 47 5.72 4.01 -1.02
C LEU A 47 6.75 2.92 -1.33
N THR A 48 8.02 3.29 -1.43
CA THR A 48 9.06 2.29 -1.73
C THR A 48 9.21 1.32 -0.57
N ALA A 49 9.11 1.79 0.66
CA ALA A 49 9.18 0.92 1.82
C ALA A 49 8.03 -0.09 1.83
N LEU A 50 6.82 0.37 1.48
CA LEU A 50 5.67 -0.54 1.40
C LEU A 50 5.83 -1.55 0.28
N ALA A 51 6.33 -1.11 -0.87
CA ALA A 51 6.54 -2.01 -2.01
C ALA A 51 7.56 -3.09 -1.65
N ASP A 52 8.63 -2.70 -0.96
CA ASP A 52 9.63 -3.65 -0.51
C ASP A 52 9.05 -4.63 0.50
N ASP A 53 8.23 -4.12 1.42
CA ASP A 53 7.64 -4.93 2.48
C ASP A 53 6.71 -6.00 1.90
N PHE A 54 5.95 -5.64 0.87
CA PHE A 54 5.05 -6.58 0.21
C PHE A 54 5.71 -7.34 -0.93
N ASP A 55 6.96 -7.03 -1.24
CA ASP A 55 7.68 -7.67 -2.34
C ASP A 55 6.95 -7.50 -3.66
N VAL A 56 6.50 -6.30 -3.93
CA VAL A 56 5.81 -5.95 -5.18
C VAL A 56 6.51 -4.74 -5.78
N SER A 57 6.28 -4.51 -7.07
CA SER A 57 6.83 -3.32 -7.72
C SER A 57 6.06 -2.08 -7.24
N LEU A 58 6.70 -0.93 -7.37
CA LEU A 58 6.05 0.32 -7.04
C LEU A 58 4.82 0.54 -7.90
N ASP A 59 4.92 0.26 -9.20
CA ASP A 59 3.79 0.40 -10.12
C ASP A 59 2.63 -0.51 -9.71
N ASP A 60 2.94 -1.72 -9.29
CA ASP A 60 1.91 -2.65 -8.85
C ASP A 60 1.23 -2.13 -7.59
N LEU A 61 2.02 -1.60 -6.66
CA LEU A 61 1.47 -1.08 -5.40
C LEU A 61 0.51 0.07 -5.65
N VAL A 62 0.85 0.98 -6.56
CA VAL A 62 0.01 2.14 -6.82
C VAL A 62 -1.10 1.85 -7.85
N GLY A 63 -1.18 0.62 -8.33
CA GLY A 63 -2.27 0.22 -9.20
C GLY A 63 -2.08 0.56 -10.66
N ARG A 64 -0.84 0.79 -11.09
CA ARG A 64 -0.57 1.17 -12.48
C ARG A 64 -0.17 -0.01 -13.36
N SER A 65 0.27 -1.09 -12.74
CA SER A 65 0.81 -2.22 -13.49
C SER A 65 -0.25 -3.05 -14.20
N ASP A 66 -1.52 -2.88 -13.87
CA ASP A 66 -2.59 -3.55 -14.61
C ASP A 66 -2.81 -2.92 -15.96
N ARG A 67 -2.15 -1.84 -16.26
CA ARG A 67 -2.29 -1.12 -17.52
C ARG A 67 -1.10 -1.46 -18.39
N ARG A 68 -1.25 -2.51 -19.14
CA ARG A 68 -0.12 -3.07 -19.87
C ARG A 68 0.49 -2.13 -20.88
N GLU A 69 -0.31 -1.29 -21.44
CA GLU A 69 0.18 -0.33 -22.41
C GLU A 69 1.18 0.64 -21.78
N ARG A 70 1.25 0.66 -20.50
CA ARG A 70 2.18 1.54 -19.82
C ARG A 70 3.61 1.04 -19.87
N ASN A 71 3.80 -0.18 -20.25
CA ASN A 71 5.13 -0.79 -20.27
C ASN A 71 5.83 -0.59 -21.60
N LEU A 72 5.24 0.14 -22.49
CA LEU A 72 5.81 0.36 -23.81
C LEU A 72 6.83 1.50 -23.84
#